data_680e2e29621f3a6190a5c86c80814477
#
_entry.id   680e2e29621f3a6190a5c86c80814477
#
_cell.length_a   1.000
_cell.length_b   1.000
_cell.length_c   1.000
_cell.angle_alpha   90.00
_cell.angle_beta   90.00
_cell.angle_gamma   90.00
#
_symmetry.space_group_name_H-M   'P 1'
#
loop_
_entity.id
_entity.type
_entity.pdbx_description
1 polymer ?
#
loop_
_entity_poly.entity_id
_entity_poly.type
_entity_poly.pdbx_seq_one_letter_code
_entity_poly.pdbx_strand_id
1 'polypeptide(L)'
;KTINETLESDDINQQLFAVELIKDLEMDQWRQTLNKLLLTDNPILQKQILLLAFNRKSIIDKKVLIQLSNQKNEIGALGITFLADDNIREEKKRLYNNINSSDTHISAASSVAILRIEPENKLARKRLDEFLDVKDEDSTAIALDYLKNSSELLTRDLLNNLLHHPSTKISKSALNVSGERLD
;
A
#
# COMPACT_ATOMS: atom_id res chain seq x y z
N LYS A 1 -21.63 -5.78 -23.36
CA LYS A 1 -20.18 -5.44 -23.38
C LYS A 1 -19.40 -6.55 -22.70
N THR A 2 -18.30 -6.97 -23.30
CA THR A 2 -17.36 -7.88 -22.66
C THR A 2 -16.56 -7.14 -21.56
N ILE A 3 -15.94 -7.86 -20.63
CA ILE A 3 -15.06 -7.26 -19.61
C ILE A 3 -13.94 -6.44 -20.28
N ASN A 4 -13.36 -6.93 -21.37
CA ASN A 4 -12.32 -6.21 -22.12
C ASN A 4 -12.81 -4.86 -22.65
N GLU A 5 -13.96 -4.83 -23.32
CA GLU A 5 -14.57 -3.59 -23.81
C GLU A 5 -14.89 -2.60 -22.67
N THR A 6 -15.21 -3.12 -21.50
CA THR A 6 -15.53 -2.31 -20.33
C THR A 6 -14.25 -1.75 -19.67
N LEU A 7 -13.16 -2.52 -19.61
CA LEU A 7 -11.85 -2.05 -19.15
C LEU A 7 -11.25 -1.00 -20.10
N GLU A 8 -11.50 -1.10 -21.40
CA GLU A 8 -11.01 -0.16 -22.42
C GLU A 8 -11.95 1.03 -22.68
N SER A 9 -13.02 1.14 -21.90
CA SER A 9 -13.97 2.26 -21.99
C SER A 9 -13.29 3.58 -21.56
N ASP A 10 -13.70 4.71 -22.14
CA ASP A 10 -13.32 6.05 -21.69
C ASP A 10 -14.05 6.47 -20.39
N ASP A 11 -15.07 5.72 -19.97
CA ASP A 11 -15.83 5.96 -18.74
C ASP A 11 -15.16 5.27 -17.56
N ILE A 12 -14.64 6.07 -16.64
CA ILE A 12 -13.95 5.63 -15.41
C ILE A 12 -14.81 4.71 -14.54
N ASN A 13 -16.13 4.94 -14.47
CA ASN A 13 -17.02 4.10 -13.66
C ASN A 13 -17.18 2.71 -14.28
N GLN A 14 -17.16 2.62 -15.61
CA GLN A 14 -17.15 1.34 -16.30
C GLN A 14 -15.83 0.60 -16.07
N GLN A 15 -14.70 1.30 -16.12
CA GLN A 15 -13.38 0.72 -15.82
C GLN A 15 -13.32 0.20 -14.39
N LEU A 16 -13.74 1.00 -13.40
CA LEU A 16 -13.77 0.60 -11.98
C LEU A 16 -14.69 -0.62 -11.75
N PHE A 17 -15.85 -0.64 -12.39
CA PHE A 17 -16.76 -1.77 -12.35
C PHE A 17 -16.12 -3.04 -12.93
N ALA A 18 -15.43 -2.93 -14.08
CA ALA A 18 -14.73 -4.06 -14.69
C ALA A 18 -13.59 -4.58 -13.81
N VAL A 19 -12.81 -3.68 -13.18
CA VAL A 19 -11.76 -4.03 -12.21
C VAL A 19 -12.34 -4.81 -11.03
N GLU A 20 -13.51 -4.41 -10.52
CA GLU A 20 -14.18 -5.14 -9.44
C GLU A 20 -14.66 -6.52 -9.88
N LEU A 21 -15.16 -6.67 -11.12
CA LEU A 21 -15.61 -7.96 -11.65
C LEU A 21 -14.47 -8.99 -11.80
N ILE A 22 -13.26 -8.54 -12.11
CA ILE A 22 -12.12 -9.46 -12.34
C ILE A 22 -11.42 -9.90 -11.06
N LYS A 23 -11.78 -9.35 -9.90
CA LYS A 23 -11.09 -9.64 -8.63
C LYS A 23 -11.07 -11.13 -8.27
N ASP A 24 -12.13 -11.87 -8.61
CA ASP A 24 -12.31 -13.28 -8.31
C ASP A 24 -11.94 -14.20 -9.49
N LEU A 25 -11.43 -13.62 -10.59
CA LEU A 25 -11.06 -14.33 -11.81
C LEU A 25 -9.55 -14.46 -11.96
N GLU A 26 -9.10 -15.33 -12.88
CA GLU A 26 -7.70 -15.39 -13.30
C GLU A 26 -7.36 -14.12 -14.10
N MET A 27 -6.49 -13.26 -13.54
CA MET A 27 -6.24 -11.91 -14.05
C MET A 27 -5.16 -11.84 -15.15
N ASP A 28 -4.42 -12.92 -15.40
CA ASP A 28 -3.30 -12.92 -16.35
C ASP A 28 -3.68 -12.46 -17.75
N GLN A 29 -4.89 -12.81 -18.18
CA GLN A 29 -5.43 -12.39 -19.48
C GLN A 29 -5.61 -10.86 -19.61
N TRP A 30 -5.76 -10.13 -18.51
CA TRP A 30 -5.92 -8.67 -18.49
C TRP A 30 -4.63 -7.93 -18.09
N ARG A 31 -3.52 -8.64 -17.88
CA ARG A 31 -2.25 -8.07 -17.44
C ARG A 31 -1.85 -6.83 -18.25
N GLN A 32 -1.89 -6.93 -19.58
CA GLN A 32 -1.50 -5.81 -20.45
C GLN A 32 -2.43 -4.61 -20.29
N THR A 33 -3.75 -4.83 -20.24
CA THR A 33 -4.74 -3.77 -20.08
C THR A 33 -4.61 -3.12 -18.70
N LEU A 34 -4.46 -3.89 -17.63
CA LEU A 34 -4.27 -3.37 -16.27
C LEU A 34 -2.99 -2.52 -16.16
N ASN A 35 -1.88 -2.96 -16.77
CA ASN A 35 -0.65 -2.17 -16.79
C ASN A 35 -0.79 -0.86 -17.58
N LYS A 36 -1.56 -0.83 -18.67
CA LYS A 36 -1.88 0.42 -19.38
C LYS A 36 -2.74 1.35 -18.51
N LEU A 37 -3.76 0.83 -17.83
CA LEU A 37 -4.63 1.61 -16.97
C LEU A 37 -3.88 2.20 -15.77
N LEU A 38 -2.88 1.50 -15.23
CA LEU A 38 -1.99 2.02 -14.19
C LEU A 38 -1.14 3.21 -14.62
N LEU A 39 -0.92 3.40 -15.93
CA LEU A 39 -0.17 4.52 -16.49
C LEU A 39 -1.07 5.73 -16.82
N THR A 40 -2.38 5.62 -16.66
CA THR A 40 -3.30 6.75 -16.80
C THR A 40 -3.20 7.68 -15.59
N ASP A 41 -3.54 8.96 -15.77
CA ASP A 41 -3.55 9.94 -14.68
C ASP A 41 -4.88 9.88 -13.90
N ASN A 42 -5.18 8.70 -13.34
CA ASN A 42 -6.37 8.49 -12.52
C ASN A 42 -6.03 7.73 -11.23
N PRO A 43 -5.83 8.44 -10.11
CA PRO A 43 -5.38 7.84 -8.85
C PRO A 43 -6.41 6.87 -8.26
N ILE A 44 -7.71 7.06 -8.50
CA ILE A 44 -8.75 6.15 -7.99
C ILE A 44 -8.63 4.78 -8.68
N LEU A 45 -8.50 4.79 -10.01
CA LEU A 45 -8.34 3.57 -10.79
C LEU A 45 -6.99 2.88 -10.50
N GLN A 46 -5.91 3.66 -10.44
CA GLN A 46 -4.58 3.17 -10.05
C GLN A 46 -4.62 2.45 -8.69
N LYS A 47 -5.22 3.10 -7.68
CA LYS A 47 -5.36 2.52 -6.34
C LYS A 47 -6.15 1.21 -6.37
N GLN A 48 -7.29 1.19 -7.05
CA GLN A 48 -8.14 0.00 -7.14
C GLN A 48 -7.40 -1.17 -7.78
N ILE A 49 -6.66 -0.93 -8.88
CA ILE A 49 -5.86 -1.97 -9.55
C ILE A 49 -4.72 -2.45 -8.66
N LEU A 50 -4.01 -1.55 -7.95
CA LEU A 50 -2.94 -1.94 -7.04
C LEU A 50 -3.47 -2.78 -5.87
N LEU A 51 -4.58 -2.40 -5.26
CA LEU A 51 -5.20 -3.17 -4.18
C LEU A 51 -5.65 -4.57 -4.67
N LEU A 52 -6.22 -4.64 -5.87
CA LEU A 52 -6.59 -5.90 -6.51
C LEU A 52 -5.38 -6.82 -6.73
N ALA A 53 -4.26 -6.25 -7.18
CA ALA A 53 -3.03 -6.98 -7.48
C ALA A 53 -2.20 -7.34 -6.23
N PHE A 54 -2.58 -6.87 -5.03
CA PHE A 54 -1.77 -7.01 -3.82
C PHE A 54 -1.36 -8.46 -3.53
N ASN A 55 -2.30 -9.39 -3.68
CA ASN A 55 -2.06 -10.83 -3.50
C ASN A 55 -1.56 -11.54 -4.78
N ARG A 56 -1.40 -10.80 -5.89
CA ARG A 56 -1.06 -11.32 -7.23
C ARG A 56 -0.03 -10.43 -7.92
N LYS A 57 1.09 -10.21 -7.24
CA LYS A 57 2.14 -9.23 -7.61
C LYS A 57 2.71 -9.40 -9.03
N SER A 58 2.71 -10.62 -9.57
CA SER A 58 3.19 -10.92 -10.92
C SER A 58 2.41 -10.24 -12.05
N ILE A 59 1.22 -9.71 -11.76
CA ILE A 59 0.36 -9.07 -12.77
C ILE A 59 0.87 -7.69 -13.18
N ILE A 60 1.58 -6.99 -12.28
CA ILE A 60 2.07 -5.65 -12.55
C ILE A 60 3.54 -5.71 -13.00
N ASP A 61 3.82 -5.08 -14.13
CA ASP A 61 5.17 -5.03 -14.66
C ASP A 61 6.07 -4.13 -13.79
N LYS A 62 7.29 -4.59 -13.51
CA LYS A 62 8.28 -3.86 -12.69
C LYS A 62 8.50 -2.43 -13.19
N LYS A 63 8.51 -2.21 -14.51
CA LYS A 63 8.65 -0.86 -15.11
C LYS A 63 7.50 0.07 -14.71
N VAL A 64 6.27 -0.45 -14.68
CA VAL A 64 5.08 0.30 -14.25
C VAL A 64 5.19 0.64 -12.77
N LEU A 65 5.56 -0.32 -11.91
CA LEU A 65 5.77 -0.09 -10.48
C LEU A 65 6.84 0.97 -10.21
N ILE A 66 7.96 0.95 -10.94
CA ILE A 66 9.01 1.98 -10.84
C ILE A 66 8.44 3.36 -11.19
N GLN A 67 7.65 3.47 -12.25
CA GLN A 67 7.05 4.73 -12.65
C GLN A 67 6.05 5.24 -11.59
N LEU A 68 5.16 4.37 -11.09
CA LEU A 68 4.22 4.72 -10.02
C LEU A 68 4.93 5.15 -8.74
N SER A 69 5.99 4.44 -8.34
CA SER A 69 6.74 4.73 -7.11
C SER A 69 7.46 6.09 -7.10
N ASN A 70 7.50 6.78 -8.22
CA ASN A 70 8.03 8.16 -8.31
C ASN A 70 6.96 9.23 -7.99
N GLN A 71 5.69 8.86 -7.90
CA GLN A 71 4.64 9.78 -7.47
C GLN A 71 4.80 10.10 -5.98
N LYS A 72 4.53 11.35 -5.59
CA LYS A 72 4.59 11.80 -4.19
C LYS A 72 3.19 11.80 -3.58
N ASN A 73 2.60 10.62 -3.45
CA ASN A 73 1.25 10.40 -2.93
C ASN A 73 1.06 8.93 -2.55
N GLU A 74 -0.16 8.55 -2.18
CA GLU A 74 -0.54 7.19 -1.83
C GLU A 74 -0.20 6.16 -2.92
N ILE A 75 -0.36 6.51 -4.21
CA ILE A 75 -0.04 5.61 -5.33
C ILE A 75 1.47 5.31 -5.36
N GLY A 76 2.30 6.34 -5.15
CA GLY A 76 3.75 6.17 -5.04
C GLY A 76 4.13 5.26 -3.87
N ALA A 77 3.48 5.42 -2.73
CA ALA A 77 3.71 4.58 -1.56
C ALA A 77 3.33 3.11 -1.80
N LEU A 78 2.20 2.85 -2.46
CA LEU A 78 1.80 1.50 -2.88
C LEU A 78 2.83 0.91 -3.86
N GLY A 79 3.27 1.68 -4.85
CA GLY A 79 4.33 1.27 -5.77
C GLY A 79 5.63 0.89 -5.05
N ILE A 80 6.05 1.67 -4.06
CA ILE A 80 7.21 1.38 -3.19
C ILE A 80 7.00 0.06 -2.43
N THR A 81 5.82 -0.16 -1.86
CA THR A 81 5.49 -1.39 -1.13
C THR A 81 5.61 -2.61 -2.03
N PHE A 82 5.05 -2.55 -3.25
CA PHE A 82 5.17 -3.63 -4.22
C PHE A 82 6.62 -3.93 -4.63
N LEU A 83 7.42 -2.88 -4.91
CA LEU A 83 8.83 -3.04 -5.27
C LEU A 83 9.66 -3.62 -4.12
N ALA A 84 9.40 -3.16 -2.89
CA ALA A 84 10.07 -3.65 -1.71
C ALA A 84 9.80 -5.14 -1.46
N ASP A 85 8.58 -5.59 -1.73
CA ASP A 85 8.20 -6.99 -1.61
C ASP A 85 8.84 -7.89 -2.68
N ASP A 86 9.08 -7.34 -3.88
CA ASP A 86 9.69 -8.08 -4.99
C ASP A 86 11.22 -8.14 -4.87
N ASN A 87 11.89 -7.00 -4.64
CA ASN A 87 13.35 -6.94 -4.51
C ASN A 87 13.83 -5.80 -3.61
N ILE A 88 13.66 -5.99 -2.32
CA ILE A 88 13.96 -5.01 -1.30
C ILE A 88 15.43 -4.53 -1.28
N ARG A 89 16.38 -5.38 -1.71
CA ARG A 89 17.81 -5.03 -1.73
C ARG A 89 18.11 -3.94 -2.78
N GLU A 90 17.48 -4.02 -3.95
CA GLU A 90 17.62 -3.01 -5.00
C GLU A 90 16.95 -1.69 -4.58
N GLU A 91 15.84 -1.77 -3.86
CA GLU A 91 15.07 -0.61 -3.44
C GLU A 91 15.62 0.06 -2.16
N LYS A 92 16.52 -0.58 -1.44
CA LYS A 92 17.02 -0.14 -0.12
C LYS A 92 17.43 1.34 -0.09
N LYS A 93 18.22 1.81 -1.06
CA LYS A 93 18.66 3.21 -1.14
C LYS A 93 17.47 4.18 -1.28
N ARG A 94 16.48 3.82 -2.10
CA ARG A 94 15.27 4.62 -2.30
C ARG A 94 14.44 4.68 -1.02
N LEU A 95 14.27 3.55 -0.34
CA LEU A 95 13.55 3.47 0.93
C LEU A 95 14.17 4.38 1.98
N TYR A 96 15.49 4.34 2.15
CA TYR A 96 16.19 5.23 3.10
C TYR A 96 15.99 6.71 2.77
N ASN A 97 16.04 7.09 1.50
CA ASN A 97 15.79 8.48 1.08
C ASN A 97 14.35 8.93 1.39
N ASN A 98 13.41 7.99 1.41
CA ASN A 98 11.99 8.25 1.56
C ASN A 98 11.50 8.22 3.02
N ILE A 99 12.27 7.70 3.98
CA ILE A 99 11.88 7.68 5.41
C ILE A 99 11.48 9.09 5.89
N ASN A 100 12.25 10.11 5.51
CA ASN A 100 12.02 11.50 5.90
C ASN A 100 11.20 12.30 4.87
N SER A 101 10.46 11.63 3.99
CA SER A 101 9.55 12.32 3.08
C SER A 101 8.52 13.15 3.85
N SER A 102 8.19 14.32 3.32
CA SER A 102 7.07 15.14 3.82
C SER A 102 5.70 14.52 3.53
N ASP A 103 5.63 13.62 2.56
CA ASP A 103 4.42 12.83 2.30
C ASP A 103 4.35 11.66 3.28
N THR A 104 3.25 11.62 4.05
CA THR A 104 3.04 10.62 5.11
C THR A 104 2.96 9.20 4.56
N HIS A 105 2.29 8.99 3.42
CA HIS A 105 2.19 7.67 2.79
C HIS A 105 3.57 7.14 2.39
N ILE A 106 4.37 7.96 1.70
CA ILE A 106 5.74 7.60 1.27
C ILE A 106 6.62 7.28 2.48
N SER A 107 6.59 8.14 3.50
CA SER A 107 7.41 8.00 4.71
C SER A 107 7.02 6.74 5.51
N ALA A 108 5.72 6.51 5.72
CA ALA A 108 5.21 5.34 6.45
C ALA A 108 5.52 4.03 5.70
N ALA A 109 5.19 3.95 4.40
CA ALA A 109 5.47 2.77 3.58
C ALA A 109 6.96 2.40 3.57
N SER A 110 7.84 3.42 3.43
CA SER A 110 9.30 3.20 3.41
C SER A 110 9.82 2.75 4.78
N SER A 111 9.30 3.32 5.87
CA SER A 111 9.69 2.93 7.24
C SER A 111 9.30 1.48 7.53
N VAL A 112 8.07 1.08 7.21
CA VAL A 112 7.60 -0.30 7.37
C VAL A 112 8.42 -1.27 6.51
N ALA A 113 8.67 -0.93 5.24
CA ALA A 113 9.47 -1.77 4.35
C ALA A 113 10.90 -1.99 4.87
N ILE A 114 11.54 -0.95 5.41
CA ILE A 114 12.89 -1.09 6.01
C ILE A 114 12.84 -1.97 7.25
N LEU A 115 11.88 -1.76 8.16
CA LEU A 115 11.78 -2.54 9.40
C LEU A 115 11.51 -4.03 9.15
N ARG A 116 10.88 -4.39 8.02
CA ARG A 116 10.71 -5.80 7.63
C ARG A 116 12.02 -6.52 7.32
N ILE A 117 13.05 -5.80 6.86
CA ILE A 117 14.38 -6.36 6.56
C ILE A 117 15.43 -6.03 7.62
N GLU A 118 15.25 -4.95 8.32
CA GLU A 118 16.13 -4.44 9.36
C GLU A 118 15.31 -4.08 10.60
N PRO A 119 14.81 -5.06 11.37
CA PRO A 119 13.93 -4.79 12.53
C PRO A 119 14.54 -3.84 13.56
N GLU A 120 15.87 -3.82 13.67
CA GLU A 120 16.65 -2.97 14.59
C GLU A 120 17.01 -1.60 13.99
N ASN A 121 16.47 -1.24 12.83
CA ASN A 121 16.78 0.05 12.21
C ASN A 121 16.18 1.21 13.00
N LYS A 122 17.05 1.95 13.71
CA LYS A 122 16.64 3.01 14.63
C LYS A 122 15.94 4.18 13.94
N LEU A 123 16.35 4.52 12.71
CA LEU A 123 15.76 5.64 11.97
C LEU A 123 14.32 5.30 11.54
N ALA A 124 14.13 4.14 10.93
CA ALA A 124 12.82 3.69 10.50
C ALA A 124 11.89 3.43 11.70
N ARG A 125 12.40 2.86 12.79
CA ARG A 125 11.65 2.67 14.03
C ARG A 125 11.18 3.99 14.61
N LYS A 126 12.10 4.95 14.79
CA LYS A 126 11.76 6.29 15.29
C LYS A 126 10.66 6.93 14.45
N ARG A 127 10.78 6.84 13.11
CA ARG A 127 9.80 7.45 12.22
C ARG A 127 8.43 6.79 12.31
N LEU A 128 8.37 5.46 12.39
CA LEU A 128 7.13 4.73 12.60
C LEU A 128 6.49 5.08 13.95
N ASP A 129 7.28 5.12 15.03
CA ASP A 129 6.80 5.47 16.35
C ASP A 129 6.23 6.91 16.41
N GLU A 130 6.83 7.86 15.66
CA GLU A 130 6.29 9.22 15.51
C GLU A 130 4.88 9.24 14.90
N PHE A 131 4.59 8.38 13.94
CA PHE A 131 3.24 8.22 13.37
C PHE A 131 2.27 7.56 14.35
N LEU A 132 2.75 6.61 15.14
CA LEU A 132 1.92 5.83 16.08
C LEU A 132 1.71 6.54 17.43
N ASP A 133 2.34 7.69 17.67
CA ASP A 133 2.17 8.53 18.88
C ASP A 133 0.81 9.30 18.90
N VAL A 134 -0.04 9.05 17.93
CA VAL A 134 -1.44 9.53 17.84
C VAL A 134 -1.61 11.07 17.98
N LYS A 135 -0.59 11.83 17.60
CA LYS A 135 -0.69 13.30 17.54
C LYS A 135 -1.53 13.80 16.37
N ASP A 136 -1.53 13.02 15.30
CA ASP A 136 -2.31 13.24 14.09
C ASP A 136 -2.98 11.92 13.69
N GLU A 137 -4.32 11.88 13.83
CA GLU A 137 -5.12 10.69 13.55
C GLU A 137 -4.97 10.19 12.11
N ASP A 138 -4.82 11.11 11.15
CA ASP A 138 -4.69 10.75 9.74
C ASP A 138 -3.37 10.05 9.49
N SER A 139 -2.27 10.59 10.01
CA SER A 139 -0.95 9.97 9.90
C SER A 139 -0.89 8.61 10.59
N THR A 140 -1.53 8.48 11.76
CA THR A 140 -1.60 7.19 12.48
C THR A 140 -2.38 6.14 11.67
N ALA A 141 -3.54 6.50 11.14
CA ALA A 141 -4.33 5.58 10.33
C ALA A 141 -3.58 5.15 9.06
N ILE A 142 -2.91 6.08 8.37
CA ILE A 142 -2.06 5.80 7.20
C ILE A 142 -0.94 4.83 7.56
N ALA A 143 -0.24 5.04 8.66
CA ALA A 143 0.84 4.13 9.08
C ALA A 143 0.31 2.72 9.39
N LEU A 144 -0.85 2.62 10.04
CA LEU A 144 -1.51 1.34 10.32
C LEU A 144 -1.91 0.60 9.03
N ASP A 145 -2.35 1.30 7.99
CA ASP A 145 -2.71 0.67 6.72
C ASP A 145 -1.50 -0.02 6.05
N TYR A 146 -0.28 0.54 6.19
CA TYR A 146 0.96 -0.12 5.71
C TYR A 146 1.45 -1.24 6.63
N LEU A 147 1.03 -1.27 7.90
CA LEU A 147 1.35 -2.33 8.86
C LEU A 147 0.46 -3.56 8.74
N LYS A 148 -0.57 -3.54 7.90
CA LYS A 148 -1.53 -4.63 7.76
C LYS A 148 -0.84 -6.00 7.56
N ASN A 149 0.21 -6.08 6.73
CA ASN A 149 0.98 -7.30 6.49
C ASN A 149 2.31 -7.35 7.28
N SER A 150 2.42 -6.60 8.35
CA SER A 150 3.64 -6.46 9.18
C SER A 150 3.26 -6.18 10.63
N SER A 151 2.20 -6.84 11.09
CA SER A 151 1.66 -6.66 12.45
C SER A 151 2.65 -7.02 13.55
N GLU A 152 3.66 -7.84 13.24
CA GLU A 152 4.77 -8.18 14.13
C GLU A 152 5.63 -6.97 14.52
N LEU A 153 5.58 -5.90 13.74
CA LEU A 153 6.26 -4.63 14.05
C LEU A 153 5.60 -3.83 15.18
N LEU A 154 4.36 -4.20 15.57
CA LEU A 154 3.65 -3.63 16.71
C LEU A 154 3.77 -4.50 17.95
N THR A 155 3.98 -3.89 19.11
CA THR A 155 3.80 -4.60 20.39
C THR A 155 2.32 -4.91 20.61
N ARG A 156 2.03 -5.98 21.36
CA ARG A 156 0.65 -6.34 21.71
C ARG A 156 -0.06 -5.21 22.45
N ASP A 157 0.63 -4.55 23.39
CA ASP A 157 0.07 -3.48 24.19
C ASP A 157 -0.27 -2.26 23.35
N LEU A 158 0.63 -1.86 22.42
CA LEU A 158 0.37 -0.76 21.50
C LEU A 158 -0.81 -1.06 20.58
N LEU A 159 -0.87 -2.25 20.00
CA LEU A 159 -1.99 -2.67 19.15
C LEU A 159 -3.30 -2.67 19.93
N ASN A 160 -3.29 -3.17 21.18
CA ASN A 160 -4.48 -3.17 22.04
C ASN A 160 -4.95 -1.73 22.36
N ASN A 161 -4.04 -0.81 22.65
CA ASN A 161 -4.36 0.59 22.87
C ASN A 161 -4.96 1.26 21.62
N LEU A 162 -4.46 0.96 20.44
CA LEU A 162 -4.96 1.47 19.15
C LEU A 162 -6.33 0.90 18.80
N LEU A 163 -6.60 -0.39 19.11
CA LEU A 163 -7.90 -1.03 18.92
C LEU A 163 -9.00 -0.37 19.77
N HIS A 164 -8.68 0.08 20.98
CA HIS A 164 -9.60 0.73 21.91
C HIS A 164 -9.53 2.26 21.84
N HIS A 165 -8.85 2.82 20.83
CA HIS A 165 -8.73 4.26 20.67
C HIS A 165 -10.10 4.90 20.38
N PRO A 166 -10.42 6.09 20.98
CA PRO A 166 -11.72 6.75 20.79
C PRO A 166 -11.98 7.18 19.32
N SER A 167 -10.93 7.43 18.54
CA SER A 167 -11.07 7.69 17.10
C SER A 167 -11.44 6.41 16.35
N THR A 168 -12.64 6.44 15.73
CA THR A 168 -13.13 5.34 14.87
C THR A 168 -12.18 5.06 13.70
N LYS A 169 -11.49 6.08 13.20
CA LYS A 169 -10.53 5.94 12.11
C LYS A 169 -9.35 5.07 12.52
N ILE A 170 -8.76 5.37 13.69
CA ILE A 170 -7.61 4.64 14.24
C ILE A 170 -8.02 3.22 14.61
N SER A 171 -9.11 3.04 15.36
CA SER A 171 -9.56 1.71 15.81
C SER A 171 -9.91 0.80 14.63
N LYS A 172 -10.50 1.34 13.56
CA LYS A 172 -10.78 0.58 12.33
C LYS A 172 -9.49 0.15 11.61
N SER A 173 -8.52 1.06 11.43
CA SER A 173 -7.22 0.70 10.82
C SER A 173 -6.45 -0.30 11.69
N ALA A 174 -6.48 -0.17 13.02
CA ALA A 174 -5.89 -1.12 13.94
C ALA A 174 -6.56 -2.51 13.87
N LEU A 175 -7.88 -2.57 13.68
CA LEU A 175 -8.61 -3.82 13.48
C LEU A 175 -8.14 -4.55 12.21
N ASN A 176 -7.90 -3.82 11.12
CA ASN A 176 -7.37 -4.40 9.89
C ASN A 176 -5.96 -5.01 10.08
N VAL A 177 -5.13 -4.40 10.95
CA VAL A 177 -3.81 -4.96 11.31
C VAL A 177 -3.95 -6.19 12.19
N SER A 178 -4.93 -6.22 13.12
CA SER A 178 -5.14 -7.35 14.05
C SER A 178 -5.77 -8.56 13.38
N GLY A 179 -6.57 -8.38 12.34
CA GLY A 179 -7.27 -9.48 11.64
C GLY A 179 -6.34 -10.54 11.07
N GLU A 180 -5.08 -10.20 10.80
CA GLU A 180 -4.04 -11.15 10.36
C GLU A 180 -3.36 -11.90 11.52
N ARG A 181 -3.62 -11.54 12.78
CA ARG A 181 -3.09 -12.22 13.97
C ARG A 181 -4.04 -13.25 14.59
N LEU A 182 -5.26 -13.33 14.08
CA LEU A 182 -6.32 -14.17 14.64
C LEU A 182 -6.44 -15.55 13.94
N ASP A 183 -5.66 -15.78 12.88
CA ASP A 183 -5.49 -17.07 12.21
C ASP A 183 -4.15 -17.72 12.61
#